data_000ceac5566056c54bcf78d7d2ce52be
#
_entry.id   000ceac5566056c54bcf78d7d2ce52be
#
_cell.length_a   1.000
_cell.length_b   1.000
_cell.length_c   1.000
_cell.angle_alpha   90.00
_cell.angle_beta   90.00
_cell.angle_gamma   90.00
#
_symmetry.space_group_name_H-M   'P 1'
#
loop_
_entity.id
_entity.type
_entity.pdbx_description
1 polymer ?
#
loop_
_entity_poly.entity_id
_entity_poly.type
_entity_poly.pdbx_seq_one_letter_code
_entity_poly.pdbx_strand_id
1 'polypeptide(L)'
;MANISAQMVKELRESTGAGMMDCKAALTETNGDMTAAQDWLRKKGLSKAAKKAGRVAAEGLIGVQVSGTKGVVVEVNSETDFVARNDLFQGLIKMIADVALSVGTDVEKLKAAKAGSITVSESISDTIAKIGENVTLRRAAALSVGKGAIGSYVHNAVTDGLGKIGVIVALESTGQADELAAIGRQVAMHVASANPLALDAAALDPAVVEREKNVLADKFKQQGKPANVIDKIVESGLKTFYKEVCLLEQPFIFDDKKSVAQALKEAEGKAGGPIKVTGFVRYALGEGIEKQETDFAAEVAAAAGQT
;
A
#
# COMPACT_ATOMS: atom_id res chain seq x y z
N MET A 1 27.04 16.79 -39.23
CA MET A 1 26.15 15.92 -38.39
C MET A 1 26.98 14.71 -37.96
N ALA A 2 27.05 14.43 -36.67
CA ALA A 2 27.77 13.26 -36.18
C ALA A 2 27.11 11.98 -36.75
N ASN A 3 27.93 11.02 -37.13
CA ASN A 3 27.44 9.75 -37.67
C ASN A 3 27.01 8.88 -36.48
N ILE A 4 25.70 8.85 -36.19
CA ILE A 4 25.14 8.07 -35.07
C ILE A 4 25.12 6.59 -35.48
N SER A 5 26.02 5.79 -34.88
CA SER A 5 26.09 4.36 -35.14
C SER A 5 25.02 3.59 -34.38
N ALA A 6 24.62 2.42 -34.92
CA ALA A 6 23.73 1.48 -34.23
C ALA A 6 24.31 1.03 -32.88
N GLN A 7 25.64 0.95 -32.78
CA GLN A 7 26.35 0.59 -31.55
C GLN A 7 26.15 1.65 -30.45
N MET A 8 26.27 2.94 -30.77
CA MET A 8 26.02 4.04 -29.82
C MET A 8 24.58 4.02 -29.31
N VAL A 9 23.61 3.77 -30.20
CA VAL A 9 22.19 3.64 -29.80
C VAL A 9 21.98 2.47 -28.85
N LYS A 10 22.64 1.34 -29.12
CA LYS A 10 22.58 0.15 -28.27
C LYS A 10 23.18 0.43 -26.88
N GLU A 11 24.38 1.01 -26.83
CA GLU A 11 25.05 1.36 -25.55
C GLU A 11 24.22 2.35 -24.71
N LEU A 12 23.67 3.38 -25.35
CA LEU A 12 22.81 4.35 -24.66
C LEU A 12 21.51 3.67 -24.12
N ARG A 13 20.94 2.75 -24.90
CA ARG A 13 19.77 1.98 -24.48
C ARG A 13 20.10 1.03 -23.32
N GLU A 14 21.21 0.35 -23.36
CA GLU A 14 21.64 -0.55 -22.28
C GLU A 14 21.92 0.20 -20.98
N SER A 15 22.52 1.39 -21.07
CA SER A 15 22.82 2.22 -19.89
C SER A 15 21.60 2.94 -19.30
N THR A 16 20.60 3.29 -20.14
CA THR A 16 19.45 4.12 -19.70
C THR A 16 18.12 3.36 -19.61
N GLY A 17 18.02 2.21 -20.30
CA GLY A 17 16.75 1.47 -20.46
C GLY A 17 15.71 2.20 -21.32
N ALA A 18 16.05 3.32 -21.96
CA ALA A 18 15.14 4.09 -22.81
C ALA A 18 14.83 3.38 -24.12
N GLY A 19 13.73 3.77 -24.78
CA GLY A 19 13.35 3.21 -26.08
C GLY A 19 14.39 3.51 -27.17
N MET A 20 14.58 2.58 -28.14
CA MET A 20 15.57 2.72 -29.21
C MET A 20 15.45 4.03 -30.00
N MET A 21 14.22 4.43 -30.31
CA MET A 21 13.97 5.68 -31.06
C MET A 21 14.27 6.92 -30.22
N ASP A 22 14.01 6.88 -28.92
CA ASP A 22 14.36 7.96 -28.00
C ASP A 22 15.89 8.10 -27.85
N CYS A 23 16.61 6.96 -27.76
CA CYS A 23 18.08 6.96 -27.74
C CYS A 23 18.68 7.52 -29.03
N LYS A 24 18.15 7.11 -30.19
CA LYS A 24 18.58 7.66 -31.48
C LYS A 24 18.33 9.18 -31.57
N ALA A 25 17.14 9.63 -31.15
CA ALA A 25 16.81 11.06 -31.14
C ALA A 25 17.74 11.84 -30.20
N ALA A 26 17.98 11.33 -28.97
CA ALA A 26 18.89 11.96 -28.01
C ALA A 26 20.31 12.11 -28.59
N LEU A 27 20.86 11.06 -29.16
CA LEU A 27 22.19 11.10 -29.78
C LEU A 27 22.25 12.07 -30.98
N THR A 28 21.18 12.15 -31.76
CA THR A 28 21.10 13.10 -32.88
C THR A 28 21.13 14.54 -32.38
N GLU A 29 20.31 14.89 -31.39
CA GLU A 29 20.21 16.21 -30.78
C GLU A 29 21.50 16.65 -30.06
N THR A 30 22.25 15.66 -29.54
CA THR A 30 23.51 15.94 -28.81
C THR A 30 24.76 15.66 -29.64
N ASN A 31 24.64 15.53 -30.98
CA ASN A 31 25.74 15.24 -31.88
C ASN A 31 26.63 14.06 -31.48
N GLY A 32 26.03 13.02 -30.88
CA GLY A 32 26.70 11.79 -30.46
C GLY A 32 27.35 11.84 -29.09
N ASP A 33 27.20 12.92 -28.33
CA ASP A 33 27.67 12.97 -26.96
C ASP A 33 26.77 12.10 -26.05
N MET A 34 27.36 11.03 -25.50
CA MET A 34 26.65 10.05 -24.68
C MET A 34 26.14 10.64 -23.36
N THR A 35 26.93 11.49 -22.72
CA THR A 35 26.55 12.12 -21.44
C THR A 35 25.43 13.13 -21.64
N ALA A 36 25.54 13.99 -22.63
CA ALA A 36 24.50 14.95 -22.98
C ALA A 36 23.21 14.23 -23.45
N ALA A 37 23.33 13.07 -24.13
CA ALA A 37 22.20 12.26 -24.55
C ALA A 37 21.46 11.63 -23.34
N GLN A 38 22.18 11.19 -22.32
CA GLN A 38 21.57 10.73 -21.04
C GLN A 38 20.80 11.86 -20.38
N ASP A 39 21.38 13.06 -20.26
CA ASP A 39 20.70 14.22 -19.69
C ASP A 39 19.47 14.64 -20.50
N TRP A 40 19.54 14.58 -21.82
CA TRP A 40 18.41 14.86 -22.72
C TRP A 40 17.28 13.86 -22.52
N LEU A 41 17.60 12.56 -22.41
CA LEU A 41 16.62 11.49 -22.11
C LEU A 41 15.98 11.70 -20.76
N ARG A 42 16.74 12.09 -19.74
CA ARG A 42 16.22 12.41 -18.41
C ARG A 42 15.22 13.56 -18.43
N LYS A 43 15.55 14.67 -19.09
CA LYS A 43 14.64 15.82 -19.27
C LYS A 43 13.37 15.43 -20.02
N LYS A 44 13.50 14.61 -21.07
CA LYS A 44 12.36 14.10 -21.84
C LYS A 44 11.49 13.14 -21.01
N GLY A 45 12.09 12.32 -20.15
CA GLY A 45 11.41 11.46 -19.20
C GLY A 45 10.54 12.23 -18.21
N LEU A 46 11.07 13.29 -17.61
CA LEU A 46 10.33 14.21 -16.75
C LEU A 46 9.13 14.85 -17.46
N SER A 47 9.30 15.27 -18.72
CA SER A 47 8.20 15.81 -19.53
C SER A 47 7.11 14.75 -19.84
N LYS A 48 7.50 13.51 -20.11
CA LYS A 48 6.55 12.41 -20.31
C LYS A 48 5.79 12.08 -19.02
N ALA A 49 6.47 12.06 -17.88
CA ALA A 49 5.85 11.82 -16.57
C ALA A 49 4.83 12.91 -16.23
N ALA A 50 5.17 14.19 -16.44
CA ALA A 50 4.26 15.31 -16.22
C ALA A 50 2.98 15.22 -17.07
N LYS A 51 3.08 14.79 -18.33
CA LYS A 51 1.91 14.62 -19.22
C LYS A 51 0.98 13.47 -18.77
N LYS A 52 1.48 12.53 -17.98
CA LYS A 52 0.71 11.35 -17.50
C LYS A 52 0.17 11.51 -16.10
N ALA A 53 0.67 12.47 -15.32
CA ALA A 53 0.32 12.68 -13.92
C ALA A 53 -1.19 12.88 -13.65
N GLY A 54 -1.98 13.31 -14.67
CA GLY A 54 -3.44 13.45 -14.56
C GLY A 54 -4.24 12.19 -14.85
N ARG A 55 -3.60 11.06 -15.22
CA ARG A 55 -4.32 9.82 -15.51
C ARG A 55 -4.62 9.05 -14.24
N VAL A 56 -5.81 8.45 -14.16
CA VAL A 56 -6.21 7.64 -13.00
C VAL A 56 -5.30 6.42 -12.90
N ALA A 57 -4.69 6.24 -11.74
CA ALA A 57 -3.86 5.11 -11.39
C ALA A 57 -4.44 4.45 -10.14
N ALA A 58 -5.16 3.35 -10.31
CA ALA A 58 -5.85 2.62 -9.25
C ALA A 58 -5.37 1.16 -9.11
N GLU A 59 -4.60 0.69 -10.09
CA GLU A 59 -3.89 -0.58 -10.06
C GLU A 59 -2.49 -0.39 -9.44
N GLY A 60 -1.63 -1.40 -9.43
CA GLY A 60 -0.30 -1.36 -8.87
C GLY A 60 -0.07 -2.37 -7.77
N LEU A 61 0.70 -2.02 -6.73
CA LEU A 61 1.03 -2.91 -5.61
C LEU A 61 1.14 -2.15 -4.28
N ILE A 62 0.88 -2.90 -3.21
CA ILE A 62 1.26 -2.55 -1.84
C ILE A 62 2.62 -3.19 -1.55
N GLY A 63 3.56 -2.39 -1.03
CA GLY A 63 4.85 -2.86 -0.54
C GLY A 63 4.89 -2.86 1.00
N VAL A 64 5.40 -3.93 1.57
CA VAL A 64 5.61 -4.07 3.03
C VAL A 64 7.09 -4.37 3.27
N GLN A 65 7.70 -3.64 4.18
CA GLN A 65 9.07 -3.87 4.63
C GLN A 65 9.15 -3.80 6.14
N VAL A 66 9.87 -4.75 6.75
CA VAL A 66 10.10 -4.82 8.20
C VAL A 66 11.60 -4.92 8.46
N SER A 67 12.07 -4.14 9.41
CA SER A 67 13.46 -4.19 9.90
C SER A 67 13.48 -4.05 11.43
N GLY A 68 13.78 -5.15 12.11
CA GLY A 68 13.79 -5.20 13.58
C GLY A 68 12.43 -4.81 14.17
N THR A 69 12.40 -3.71 14.93
CA THR A 69 11.20 -3.20 15.60
C THR A 69 10.47 -2.11 14.82
N LYS A 70 10.77 -1.95 13.53
CA LYS A 70 10.11 -0.99 12.62
C LYS A 70 9.52 -1.71 11.43
N GLY A 71 8.35 -1.26 10.98
CA GLY A 71 7.71 -1.74 9.76
C GLY A 71 7.06 -0.61 9.00
N VAL A 72 7.05 -0.71 7.68
CA VAL A 72 6.39 0.25 6.78
C VAL A 72 5.51 -0.49 5.80
N VAL A 73 4.47 0.20 5.36
CA VAL A 73 3.62 -0.18 4.24
C VAL A 73 3.49 1.02 3.31
N VAL A 74 3.65 0.78 2.01
CA VAL A 74 3.55 1.80 0.97
C VAL A 74 2.58 1.37 -0.11
N GLU A 75 1.84 2.29 -0.69
CA GLU A 75 0.99 2.05 -1.86
C GLU A 75 1.55 2.83 -3.04
N VAL A 76 1.90 2.10 -4.11
CA VAL A 76 2.34 2.66 -5.38
C VAL A 76 1.38 2.20 -6.46
N ASN A 77 0.70 3.16 -7.08
CA ASN A 77 -0.32 2.90 -8.08
C ASN A 77 0.22 3.04 -9.50
N SER A 78 -0.39 2.30 -10.42
CA SER A 78 -0.21 2.33 -11.88
C SER A 78 -1.57 2.36 -12.59
N GLU A 79 -1.58 2.60 -13.91
CA GLU A 79 -2.81 2.63 -14.69
C GLU A 79 -3.40 1.22 -14.88
N THR A 80 -2.55 0.20 -15.15
CA THR A 80 -2.96 -1.18 -15.41
C THR A 80 -2.34 -2.18 -14.43
N ASP A 81 -2.95 -3.36 -14.33
CA ASP A 81 -2.47 -4.46 -13.49
C ASP A 81 -1.27 -5.21 -14.10
N PHE A 82 -1.01 -5.06 -15.41
CA PHE A 82 0.15 -5.64 -16.07
C PHE A 82 1.47 -5.14 -15.49
N VAL A 83 1.51 -3.87 -15.07
CA VAL A 83 2.70 -3.23 -14.47
C VAL A 83 3.11 -3.92 -13.16
N ALA A 84 2.19 -4.51 -12.43
CA ALA A 84 2.48 -5.23 -11.18
C ALA A 84 3.49 -6.39 -11.35
N ARG A 85 3.61 -6.94 -12.56
CA ARG A 85 4.55 -8.02 -12.88
C ARG A 85 5.89 -7.53 -13.45
N ASN A 86 6.04 -6.22 -13.61
CA ASN A 86 7.25 -5.62 -14.16
C ASN A 86 8.32 -5.45 -13.08
N ASP A 87 9.52 -5.99 -13.32
CA ASP A 87 10.64 -5.97 -12.36
C ASP A 87 11.08 -4.55 -11.98
N LEU A 88 11.04 -3.59 -12.92
CA LEU A 88 11.39 -2.19 -12.66
C LEU A 88 10.38 -1.56 -11.68
N PHE A 89 9.10 -1.87 -11.84
CA PHE A 89 8.05 -1.38 -10.95
C PHE A 89 8.17 -2.01 -9.56
N GLN A 90 8.39 -3.32 -9.50
CA GLN A 90 8.61 -4.02 -8.22
C GLN A 90 9.86 -3.50 -7.49
N GLY A 91 10.96 -3.29 -8.22
CA GLY A 91 12.19 -2.72 -7.68
C GLY A 91 12.00 -1.28 -7.15
N LEU A 92 11.22 -0.47 -7.86
CA LEU A 92 10.84 0.88 -7.40
C LEU A 92 10.11 0.83 -6.04
N ILE A 93 9.13 -0.06 -5.89
CA ILE A 93 8.34 -0.14 -4.64
C ILE A 93 9.21 -0.62 -3.47
N LYS A 94 10.05 -1.64 -3.68
CA LYS A 94 11.00 -2.10 -2.66
C LYS A 94 11.92 -0.98 -2.21
N MET A 95 12.50 -0.24 -3.15
CA MET A 95 13.35 0.91 -2.88
C MET A 95 12.59 2.00 -2.09
N ILE A 96 11.35 2.31 -2.46
CA ILE A 96 10.52 3.29 -1.72
C ILE A 96 10.26 2.82 -0.30
N ALA A 97 9.94 1.54 -0.09
CA ALA A 97 9.73 0.98 1.24
C ALA A 97 11.00 1.03 2.10
N ASP A 98 12.17 0.74 1.54
CA ASP A 98 13.46 0.84 2.23
C ASP A 98 13.78 2.29 2.64
N VAL A 99 13.51 3.26 1.75
CA VAL A 99 13.67 4.69 2.06
C VAL A 99 12.71 5.11 3.17
N ALA A 100 11.45 4.62 3.14
CA ALA A 100 10.44 4.94 4.14
C ALA A 100 10.82 4.45 5.55
N LEU A 101 11.50 3.33 5.68
CA LEU A 101 12.07 2.86 6.97
C LEU A 101 13.03 3.88 7.60
N SER A 102 13.73 4.64 6.78
CA SER A 102 14.78 5.57 7.22
C SER A 102 14.26 6.99 7.42
N VAL A 103 13.46 7.52 6.47
CA VAL A 103 13.06 8.94 6.45
C VAL A 103 11.63 9.20 6.95
N GLY A 104 10.85 8.12 7.19
CA GLY A 104 9.45 8.21 7.60
C GLY A 104 8.49 8.15 6.42
N THR A 105 7.20 8.44 6.68
CA THR A 105 6.09 8.12 5.79
C THR A 105 5.37 9.33 5.20
N ASP A 106 5.87 10.53 5.43
CA ASP A 106 5.40 11.73 4.74
C ASP A 106 5.73 11.62 3.24
N VAL A 107 4.71 11.62 2.40
CA VAL A 107 4.85 11.33 0.96
C VAL A 107 5.74 12.34 0.25
N GLU A 108 5.67 13.62 0.60
CA GLU A 108 6.48 14.66 -0.05
C GLU A 108 7.95 14.57 0.40
N LYS A 109 8.20 14.27 1.67
CA LYS A 109 9.55 13.99 2.16
C LYS A 109 10.13 12.73 1.52
N LEU A 110 9.32 11.67 1.37
CA LEU A 110 9.73 10.45 0.68
C LEU A 110 10.11 10.73 -0.77
N LYS A 111 9.30 11.47 -1.51
CA LYS A 111 9.58 11.86 -2.90
C LYS A 111 10.88 12.65 -3.04
N ALA A 112 11.16 13.53 -2.06
CA ALA A 112 12.39 14.35 -2.04
C ALA A 112 13.62 13.57 -1.54
N ALA A 113 13.44 12.46 -0.84
CA ALA A 113 14.54 11.68 -0.27
C ALA A 113 15.39 11.04 -1.36
N LYS A 114 16.70 10.92 -1.08
CA LYS A 114 17.63 10.23 -1.98
C LYS A 114 17.54 8.72 -1.82
N ALA A 115 17.49 8.03 -2.94
CA ALA A 115 17.66 6.59 -3.08
C ALA A 115 18.91 6.35 -3.96
N GLY A 116 20.07 6.26 -3.33
CA GLY A 116 21.35 6.27 -4.03
C GLY A 116 21.71 7.67 -4.53
N SER A 117 21.96 7.81 -5.84
CA SER A 117 22.38 9.09 -6.47
C SER A 117 21.21 10.01 -6.84
N ILE A 118 20.00 9.50 -6.97
CA ILE A 118 18.82 10.24 -7.39
C ILE A 118 17.73 10.20 -6.32
N THR A 119 16.74 11.08 -6.44
CA THR A 119 15.59 11.11 -5.53
C THR A 119 14.56 10.03 -5.88
N VAL A 120 13.68 9.70 -4.92
CA VAL A 120 12.51 8.83 -5.17
C VAL A 120 11.63 9.42 -6.29
N SER A 121 11.42 10.73 -6.31
CA SER A 121 10.66 11.40 -7.38
C SER A 121 11.29 11.22 -8.76
N GLU A 122 12.61 11.31 -8.86
CA GLU A 122 13.33 11.04 -10.10
C GLU A 122 13.22 9.58 -10.52
N SER A 123 13.32 8.65 -9.56
CA SER A 123 13.15 7.20 -9.81
C SER A 123 11.73 6.85 -10.31
N ILE A 124 10.70 7.52 -9.75
CA ILE A 124 9.31 7.40 -10.24
C ILE A 124 9.22 7.91 -11.68
N SER A 125 9.78 9.08 -11.97
CA SER A 125 9.75 9.68 -13.31
C SER A 125 10.46 8.81 -14.35
N ASP A 126 11.60 8.23 -13.99
CA ASP A 126 12.34 7.30 -14.83
C ASP A 126 11.54 6.02 -15.11
N THR A 127 10.83 5.53 -14.10
CA THR A 127 9.95 4.36 -14.23
C THR A 127 8.78 4.67 -15.17
N ILE A 128 8.12 5.82 -15.04
CA ILE A 128 7.07 6.29 -15.95
C ILE A 128 7.59 6.39 -17.40
N ALA A 129 8.80 6.93 -17.58
CA ALA A 129 9.40 7.06 -18.91
C ALA A 129 9.65 5.71 -19.59
N LYS A 130 10.03 4.67 -18.82
CA LYS A 130 10.35 3.32 -19.30
C LYS A 130 9.11 2.46 -19.52
N ILE A 131 8.19 2.47 -18.53
CA ILE A 131 6.97 1.65 -18.58
C ILE A 131 5.91 2.28 -19.48
N GLY A 132 5.83 3.61 -19.50
CA GLY A 132 4.86 4.32 -20.33
C GLY A 132 3.50 4.53 -19.68
N GLU A 133 3.33 4.27 -18.39
CA GLU A 133 2.13 4.51 -17.60
C GLU A 133 2.37 5.53 -16.49
N ASN A 134 1.28 6.14 -15.98
CA ASN A 134 1.34 6.93 -14.76
C ASN A 134 1.68 6.03 -13.57
N VAL A 135 2.66 6.45 -12.78
CA VAL A 135 3.05 5.77 -11.53
C VAL A 135 3.06 6.79 -10.40
N THR A 136 2.38 6.48 -9.31
CA THR A 136 2.21 7.41 -8.19
C THR A 136 2.47 6.73 -6.85
N LEU A 137 3.38 7.29 -6.03
CA LEU A 137 3.43 7.00 -4.61
C LEU A 137 2.24 7.70 -3.94
N ARG A 138 1.23 6.91 -3.57
CA ARG A 138 -0.04 7.41 -3.05
C ARG A 138 -0.02 7.69 -1.56
N ARG A 139 0.38 6.70 -0.79
CA ARG A 139 0.39 6.75 0.67
C ARG A 139 1.45 5.83 1.26
N ALA A 140 1.88 6.15 2.47
CA ALA A 140 2.77 5.33 3.26
C ALA A 140 2.38 5.41 4.73
N ALA A 141 2.63 4.35 5.48
CA ALA A 141 2.47 4.34 6.93
C ALA A 141 3.57 3.47 7.57
N ALA A 142 3.86 3.76 8.83
CA ALA A 142 4.86 3.03 9.60
C ALA A 142 4.35 2.72 11.00
N LEU A 143 4.84 1.62 11.54
CA LEU A 143 4.73 1.30 12.97
C LEU A 143 6.11 1.01 13.52
N SER A 144 6.30 1.32 14.80
CA SER A 144 7.51 0.97 15.52
C SER A 144 7.20 0.66 16.98
N VAL A 145 7.99 -0.21 17.58
CA VAL A 145 7.94 -0.51 19.01
C VAL A 145 9.32 -0.35 19.62
N GLY A 146 9.36 0.04 20.89
CA GLY A 146 10.64 0.15 21.62
C GLY A 146 11.24 -1.22 21.90
N LYS A 147 10.40 -2.20 22.24
CA LYS A 147 10.77 -3.59 22.48
C LYS A 147 9.62 -4.49 22.03
N GLY A 148 9.93 -5.52 21.23
CA GLY A 148 8.93 -6.41 20.66
C GLY A 148 9.22 -6.74 19.21
N ALA A 149 8.15 -6.85 18.40
CA ALA A 149 8.26 -7.18 16.99
C ALA A 149 7.17 -6.49 16.16
N ILE A 150 7.43 -6.36 14.85
CA ILE A 150 6.41 -6.01 13.87
C ILE A 150 6.01 -7.29 13.12
N GLY A 151 4.76 -7.71 13.31
CA GLY A 151 4.15 -8.73 12.48
C GLY A 151 3.78 -8.15 11.12
N SER A 152 3.96 -8.91 10.05
CA SER A 152 3.61 -8.48 8.71
C SER A 152 2.99 -9.58 7.87
N TYR A 153 2.13 -9.17 6.93
CA TYR A 153 1.53 -10.07 5.96
C TYR A 153 1.21 -9.35 4.66
N VAL A 154 1.44 -10.04 3.56
CA VAL A 154 1.06 -9.58 2.22
C VAL A 154 0.13 -10.61 1.61
N HIS A 155 -1.08 -10.19 1.25
CA HIS A 155 -2.07 -11.04 0.60
C HIS A 155 -2.02 -10.86 -0.92
N ASN A 156 -2.27 -11.96 -1.66
CA ASN A 156 -2.11 -12.03 -3.11
C ASN A 156 -0.74 -11.50 -3.54
N ALA A 157 0.31 -12.05 -2.89
CA ALA A 157 1.68 -11.66 -3.16
C ALA A 157 2.08 -11.99 -4.60
N VAL A 158 2.67 -11.00 -5.28
CA VAL A 158 3.31 -11.17 -6.60
C VAL A 158 4.76 -11.60 -6.42
N THR A 159 5.43 -11.05 -5.43
CA THR A 159 6.76 -11.42 -4.97
C THR A 159 6.86 -11.11 -3.48
N ASP A 160 7.95 -11.51 -2.83
CA ASP A 160 8.14 -11.25 -1.40
C ASP A 160 8.03 -9.76 -1.08
N GLY A 161 7.20 -9.45 -0.07
CA GLY A 161 6.90 -8.10 0.38
C GLY A 161 5.96 -7.28 -0.53
N LEU A 162 5.53 -7.76 -1.70
CA LEU A 162 4.69 -7.01 -2.64
C LEU A 162 3.41 -7.77 -3.02
N GLY A 163 2.25 -7.13 -2.90
CA GLY A 163 0.96 -7.75 -3.24
C GLY A 163 -0.21 -6.77 -3.30
N LYS A 164 -1.42 -7.29 -3.14
CA LYS A 164 -2.66 -6.49 -3.27
C LYS A 164 -3.17 -5.94 -1.93
N ILE A 165 -2.85 -6.60 -0.81
CA ILE A 165 -3.13 -6.10 0.54
C ILE A 165 -1.84 -6.26 1.36
N GLY A 166 -1.42 -5.20 2.03
CA GLY A 166 -0.29 -5.21 2.96
C GLY A 166 -0.74 -4.84 4.36
N VAL A 167 -0.25 -5.59 5.34
CA VAL A 167 -0.55 -5.38 6.76
C VAL A 167 0.72 -5.38 7.58
N ILE A 168 0.83 -4.45 8.51
CA ILE A 168 1.80 -4.46 9.60
C ILE A 168 1.07 -4.35 10.94
N VAL A 169 1.56 -5.06 11.96
CA VAL A 169 1.01 -5.07 13.32
C VAL A 169 2.13 -4.88 14.31
N ALA A 170 2.00 -3.92 15.21
CA ALA A 170 2.99 -3.62 16.23
C ALA A 170 2.70 -4.39 17.53
N LEU A 171 3.63 -5.22 17.96
CA LEU A 171 3.58 -6.00 19.19
C LEU A 171 4.65 -5.53 20.17
N GLU A 172 4.24 -4.88 21.25
CA GLU A 172 5.12 -4.63 22.40
C GLU A 172 5.20 -5.88 23.28
N SER A 173 6.42 -6.33 23.55
CA SER A 173 6.69 -7.50 24.38
C SER A 173 8.15 -7.56 24.83
N THR A 174 8.37 -8.27 25.92
CA THR A 174 9.72 -8.71 26.35
C THR A 174 10.04 -10.14 25.92
N GLY A 175 9.12 -10.80 25.22
CA GLY A 175 9.22 -12.19 24.81
C GLY A 175 10.22 -12.44 23.68
N GLN A 176 10.32 -13.71 23.28
CA GLN A 176 11.24 -14.18 22.24
C GLN A 176 10.80 -13.68 20.86
N ALA A 177 11.75 -13.14 20.08
CA ALA A 177 11.48 -12.49 18.80
C ALA A 177 10.79 -13.40 17.78
N ASP A 178 11.20 -14.68 17.69
CA ASP A 178 10.65 -15.64 16.72
C ASP A 178 9.18 -15.97 17.02
N GLU A 179 8.83 -16.15 18.30
CA GLU A 179 7.44 -16.40 18.72
C GLU A 179 6.57 -15.15 18.50
N LEU A 180 7.13 -13.96 18.76
CA LEU A 180 6.44 -12.70 18.48
C LEU A 180 6.22 -12.49 16.98
N ALA A 181 7.19 -12.84 16.15
CA ALA A 181 7.05 -12.78 14.70
C ALA A 181 5.96 -13.75 14.21
N ALA A 182 5.90 -14.97 14.76
CA ALA A 182 4.92 -15.98 14.40
C ALA A 182 3.48 -15.53 14.73
N ILE A 183 3.22 -15.11 15.97
CA ILE A 183 1.88 -14.62 16.35
C ILE A 183 1.54 -13.31 15.65
N GLY A 184 2.53 -12.43 15.48
CA GLY A 184 2.36 -11.16 14.75
C GLY A 184 1.93 -11.37 13.30
N ARG A 185 2.52 -12.36 12.62
CA ARG A 185 2.09 -12.75 11.27
C ARG A 185 0.66 -13.27 11.26
N GLN A 186 0.25 -14.11 12.22
CA GLN A 186 -1.11 -14.59 12.30
C GLN A 186 -2.12 -13.45 12.53
N VAL A 187 -1.81 -12.50 13.41
CA VAL A 187 -2.65 -11.32 13.62
C VAL A 187 -2.69 -10.46 12.36
N ALA A 188 -1.57 -10.29 11.63
CA ALA A 188 -1.56 -9.56 10.37
C ALA A 188 -2.42 -10.25 9.29
N MET A 189 -2.42 -11.59 9.21
CA MET A 189 -3.31 -12.36 8.34
C MET A 189 -4.78 -12.14 8.73
N HIS A 190 -5.07 -12.13 10.02
CA HIS A 190 -6.41 -11.83 10.54
C HIS A 190 -6.86 -10.44 10.12
N VAL A 191 -6.02 -9.41 10.33
CA VAL A 191 -6.31 -8.01 9.92
C VAL A 191 -6.54 -7.91 8.42
N ALA A 192 -5.76 -8.60 7.60
CA ALA A 192 -5.94 -8.61 6.15
C ALA A 192 -7.34 -9.13 5.74
N SER A 193 -7.83 -10.16 6.42
CA SER A 193 -9.12 -10.83 6.16
C SER A 193 -10.30 -10.11 6.79
N ALA A 194 -10.23 -9.82 8.10
CA ALA A 194 -11.34 -9.30 8.89
C ALA A 194 -11.53 -7.78 8.79
N ASN A 195 -10.52 -7.06 8.28
CA ASN A 195 -10.55 -5.61 8.07
C ASN A 195 -11.09 -4.81 9.28
N PRO A 196 -10.51 -4.94 10.48
CA PRO A 196 -10.96 -4.20 11.65
C PRO A 196 -10.81 -2.69 11.44
N LEU A 197 -11.73 -1.91 12.03
CA LEU A 197 -11.70 -0.45 11.97
C LEU A 197 -10.81 0.17 13.05
N ALA A 198 -10.70 -0.51 14.21
CA ALA A 198 -9.92 -0.03 15.34
C ALA A 198 -9.31 -1.20 16.13
N LEU A 199 -8.38 -0.88 17.02
CA LEU A 199 -7.75 -1.85 17.90
C LEU A 199 -8.75 -2.42 18.92
N ASP A 200 -9.51 -1.54 19.55
CA ASP A 200 -10.54 -1.81 20.55
C ASP A 200 -11.66 -0.75 20.50
N ALA A 201 -12.67 -0.89 21.34
CA ALA A 201 -13.80 0.02 21.39
C ALA A 201 -13.41 1.46 21.77
N ALA A 202 -12.33 1.65 22.55
CA ALA A 202 -11.86 2.98 22.96
C ALA A 202 -11.15 3.73 21.82
N ALA A 203 -10.59 3.00 20.86
CA ALA A 203 -9.91 3.53 19.69
C ALA A 203 -10.85 3.80 18.50
N LEU A 204 -12.14 3.39 18.59
CA LEU A 204 -13.13 3.70 17.55
C LEU A 204 -13.45 5.20 17.52
N ASP A 205 -13.63 5.73 16.31
CA ASP A 205 -14.15 7.07 16.12
C ASP A 205 -15.54 7.19 16.80
N PRO A 206 -15.74 8.13 17.75
CA PRO A 206 -17.03 8.33 18.40
C PRO A 206 -18.19 8.56 17.41
N ALA A 207 -17.93 9.17 16.25
CA ALA A 207 -18.93 9.38 15.21
C ALA A 207 -19.43 8.07 14.61
N VAL A 208 -18.55 7.08 14.46
CA VAL A 208 -18.91 5.73 13.97
C VAL A 208 -19.78 5.01 14.99
N VAL A 209 -19.43 5.09 16.28
CA VAL A 209 -20.22 4.49 17.38
C VAL A 209 -21.60 5.14 17.48
N GLU A 210 -21.66 6.47 17.41
CA GLU A 210 -22.94 7.21 17.51
C GLU A 210 -23.85 6.92 16.30
N ARG A 211 -23.27 6.81 15.11
CA ARG A 211 -24.02 6.40 13.91
C ARG A 211 -24.63 5.02 14.08
N GLU A 212 -23.87 4.04 14.58
CA GLU A 212 -24.37 2.68 14.81
C GLU A 212 -25.47 2.66 15.87
N LYS A 213 -25.32 3.42 16.97
CA LYS A 213 -26.38 3.58 17.99
C LYS A 213 -27.68 4.08 17.36
N ASN A 214 -27.60 5.12 16.54
CA ASN A 214 -28.78 5.70 15.89
C ASN A 214 -29.44 4.71 14.94
N VAL A 215 -28.67 3.98 14.13
CA VAL A 215 -29.18 2.93 13.23
C VAL A 215 -29.91 1.84 14.00
N LEU A 216 -29.32 1.34 15.10
CA LEU A 216 -29.95 0.35 15.97
C LEU A 216 -31.22 0.88 16.63
N ALA A 217 -31.17 2.09 17.19
CA ALA A 217 -32.31 2.72 17.86
C ALA A 217 -33.49 2.92 16.89
N ASP A 218 -33.24 3.47 15.70
CA ASP A 218 -34.27 3.71 14.69
C ASP A 218 -34.89 2.40 14.17
N LYS A 219 -34.08 1.37 13.95
CA LYS A 219 -34.57 0.03 13.55
C LYS A 219 -35.60 -0.52 14.55
N PHE A 220 -35.31 -0.46 15.84
CA PHE A 220 -36.19 -1.02 16.86
C PHE A 220 -37.35 -0.10 17.21
N LYS A 221 -37.21 1.21 17.04
CA LYS A 221 -38.29 2.17 17.15
C LYS A 221 -39.35 1.96 16.06
N GLN A 222 -38.92 1.70 14.82
CA GLN A 222 -39.81 1.36 13.71
C GLN A 222 -40.55 0.02 13.96
N GLN A 223 -39.98 -0.88 14.74
CA GLN A 223 -40.62 -2.13 15.16
C GLN A 223 -41.59 -1.96 16.36
N GLY A 224 -41.83 -0.72 16.80
CA GLY A 224 -42.75 -0.43 17.89
C GLY A 224 -42.26 -0.85 19.30
N LYS A 225 -40.95 -1.02 19.51
CA LYS A 225 -40.40 -1.40 20.81
C LYS A 225 -40.45 -0.21 21.77
N PRO A 226 -40.73 -0.43 23.08
CA PRO A 226 -40.68 0.63 24.09
C PRO A 226 -39.26 1.21 24.26
N ALA A 227 -39.12 2.49 24.60
CA ALA A 227 -37.85 3.18 24.73
C ALA A 227 -36.86 2.49 25.68
N ASN A 228 -37.32 2.06 26.87
CA ASN A 228 -36.49 1.36 27.84
C ASN A 228 -35.99 -0.02 27.36
N VAL A 229 -36.66 -0.63 26.39
CA VAL A 229 -36.25 -1.88 25.75
C VAL A 229 -35.25 -1.56 24.63
N ILE A 230 -35.45 -0.47 23.89
CA ILE A 230 -34.55 -0.01 22.84
C ILE A 230 -33.17 0.26 23.42
N ASP A 231 -33.04 0.96 24.54
CA ASP A 231 -31.75 1.26 25.17
C ASP A 231 -30.94 0.00 25.47
N LYS A 232 -31.57 -1.04 26.03
CA LYS A 232 -30.92 -2.33 26.30
C LYS A 232 -30.51 -3.07 25.03
N ILE A 233 -31.34 -3.01 23.99
CA ILE A 233 -31.05 -3.63 22.70
C ILE A 233 -29.88 -2.92 22.03
N VAL A 234 -29.84 -1.59 22.06
CA VAL A 234 -28.74 -0.78 21.53
C VAL A 234 -27.43 -1.11 22.25
N GLU A 235 -27.43 -1.18 23.59
CA GLU A 235 -26.24 -1.57 24.34
C GLU A 235 -25.74 -2.97 23.95
N SER A 236 -26.64 -3.94 23.81
CA SER A 236 -26.29 -5.29 23.37
C SER A 236 -25.82 -5.32 21.91
N GLY A 237 -26.47 -4.54 21.04
CA GLY A 237 -26.11 -4.42 19.62
C GLY A 237 -24.71 -3.81 19.45
N LEU A 238 -24.36 -2.81 20.25
CA LEU A 238 -23.02 -2.25 20.24
C LEU A 238 -21.94 -3.25 20.66
N LYS A 239 -22.21 -4.15 21.62
CA LYS A 239 -21.27 -5.20 21.97
C LYS A 239 -21.04 -6.17 20.79
N THR A 240 -22.06 -6.43 20.01
CA THR A 240 -21.94 -7.24 18.77
C THR A 240 -21.14 -6.47 17.70
N PHE A 241 -21.46 -5.20 17.51
CA PHE A 241 -20.73 -4.32 16.60
C PHE A 241 -19.23 -4.24 16.93
N TYR A 242 -18.86 -4.10 18.20
CA TYR A 242 -17.45 -4.12 18.60
C TYR A 242 -16.74 -5.41 18.24
N LYS A 243 -17.42 -6.57 18.40
CA LYS A 243 -16.87 -7.86 17.95
C LYS A 243 -16.70 -7.98 16.45
N GLU A 244 -17.42 -7.18 15.67
CA GLU A 244 -17.28 -7.15 14.22
C GLU A 244 -16.15 -6.23 13.75
N VAL A 245 -15.92 -5.08 14.44
CA VAL A 245 -15.06 -4.02 13.94
C VAL A 245 -13.80 -3.75 14.78
N CYS A 246 -13.70 -4.28 16.03
CA CYS A 246 -12.54 -4.09 16.89
C CYS A 246 -11.63 -5.30 16.86
N LEU A 247 -10.39 -5.12 16.44
CA LEU A 247 -9.40 -6.19 16.26
C LEU A 247 -9.33 -7.17 17.45
N LEU A 248 -9.19 -6.63 18.66
CA LEU A 248 -8.99 -7.46 19.85
C LEU A 248 -10.23 -8.26 20.25
N GLU A 249 -11.43 -7.81 19.85
CA GLU A 249 -12.71 -8.45 20.15
C GLU A 249 -13.19 -9.41 19.05
N GLN A 250 -12.62 -9.28 17.82
CA GLN A 250 -12.99 -10.16 16.69
C GLN A 250 -12.67 -11.64 16.98
N PRO A 251 -13.55 -12.57 16.54
CA PRO A 251 -13.22 -13.99 16.51
C PRO A 251 -11.95 -14.23 15.67
N PHE A 252 -10.98 -14.95 16.24
CA PHE A 252 -9.70 -15.15 15.57
C PHE A 252 -9.82 -16.11 14.38
N ILE A 253 -9.34 -15.73 13.19
CA ILE A 253 -9.55 -16.54 11.98
C ILE A 253 -8.95 -17.96 12.03
N PHE A 254 -8.00 -18.22 12.92
CA PHE A 254 -7.39 -19.54 13.10
C PHE A 254 -8.08 -20.38 14.20
N ASP A 255 -8.91 -19.76 15.05
CA ASP A 255 -9.72 -20.41 16.08
C ASP A 255 -10.88 -19.47 16.46
N ASP A 256 -12.03 -19.66 15.81
CA ASP A 256 -13.22 -18.79 15.94
C ASP A 256 -13.88 -18.84 17.33
N LYS A 257 -13.48 -19.80 18.17
CA LYS A 257 -13.92 -19.90 19.57
C LYS A 257 -13.21 -18.91 20.48
N LYS A 258 -12.14 -18.24 19.99
CA LYS A 258 -11.35 -17.29 20.74
C LYS A 258 -11.36 -15.93 20.06
N SER A 259 -11.31 -14.87 20.86
CA SER A 259 -11.00 -13.56 20.32
C SER A 259 -9.50 -13.42 20.02
N VAL A 260 -9.14 -12.44 19.20
CA VAL A 260 -7.72 -12.09 18.95
C VAL A 260 -6.99 -11.82 20.27
N ALA A 261 -7.64 -11.12 21.22
CA ALA A 261 -7.06 -10.87 22.55
C ALA A 261 -6.76 -12.16 23.32
N GLN A 262 -7.66 -13.16 23.25
CA GLN A 262 -7.44 -14.46 23.90
C GLN A 262 -6.31 -15.24 23.23
N ALA A 263 -6.22 -15.22 21.90
CA ALA A 263 -5.13 -15.87 21.17
C ALA A 263 -3.77 -15.25 21.50
N LEU A 264 -3.70 -13.92 21.63
CA LEU A 264 -2.49 -13.22 22.08
C LEU A 264 -2.12 -13.62 23.51
N LYS A 265 -3.09 -13.69 24.41
CA LYS A 265 -2.86 -14.09 25.80
C LYS A 265 -2.31 -15.52 25.94
N GLU A 266 -2.80 -16.45 25.13
CA GLU A 266 -2.25 -17.81 25.07
C GLU A 266 -0.83 -17.86 24.51
N ALA A 267 -0.53 -17.00 23.51
CA ALA A 267 0.80 -16.92 22.92
C ALA A 267 1.86 -16.40 23.90
N GLU A 268 1.49 -15.64 24.95
CA GLU A 268 2.41 -15.15 25.98
C GLU A 268 3.20 -16.28 26.66
N GLY A 269 2.59 -17.45 26.84
CA GLY A 269 3.24 -18.62 27.44
C GLY A 269 4.43 -19.12 26.61
N LYS A 270 4.29 -19.12 25.27
CA LYS A 270 5.37 -19.50 24.33
C LYS A 270 6.38 -18.39 24.17
N ALA A 271 5.91 -17.16 24.06
CA ALA A 271 6.77 -16.00 23.91
C ALA A 271 7.64 -15.70 25.16
N GLY A 272 7.20 -16.16 26.33
CA GLY A 272 7.92 -15.93 27.59
C GLY A 272 7.75 -14.51 28.13
N GLY A 273 6.70 -13.79 27.74
CA GLY A 273 6.42 -12.44 28.21
C GLY A 273 5.06 -11.93 27.73
N PRO A 274 4.55 -10.84 28.33
CA PRO A 274 3.28 -10.25 27.93
C PRO A 274 3.33 -9.72 26.49
N ILE A 275 2.22 -9.84 25.76
CA ILE A 275 2.09 -9.36 24.38
C ILE A 275 0.98 -8.32 24.33
N LYS A 276 1.33 -7.10 23.90
CA LYS A 276 0.39 -6.00 23.69
C LYS A 276 0.43 -5.56 22.23
N VAL A 277 -0.69 -5.62 21.55
CA VAL A 277 -0.84 -4.94 20.26
C VAL A 277 -0.98 -3.44 20.52
N THR A 278 -0.13 -2.65 19.91
CA THR A 278 -0.15 -1.18 20.05
C THR A 278 -0.71 -0.47 18.84
N GLY A 279 -0.84 -1.18 17.73
CA GLY A 279 -1.45 -0.66 16.51
C GLY A 279 -1.32 -1.62 15.34
N PHE A 280 -2.07 -1.33 14.29
CA PHE A 280 -1.96 -2.02 13.01
C PHE A 280 -2.19 -1.03 11.87
N VAL A 281 -1.68 -1.36 10.71
CA VAL A 281 -1.97 -0.67 9.45
C VAL A 281 -2.32 -1.71 8.41
N ARG A 282 -3.42 -1.50 7.68
CA ARG A 282 -3.84 -2.30 6.54
C ARG A 282 -4.05 -1.38 5.35
N TYR A 283 -3.35 -1.65 4.25
CA TYR A 283 -3.61 -1.03 2.96
C TYR A 283 -4.11 -2.09 1.98
N ALA A 284 -5.24 -1.82 1.35
CA ALA A 284 -5.70 -2.52 0.18
C ALA A 284 -5.48 -1.63 -1.05
N LEU A 285 -4.96 -2.23 -2.11
CA LEU A 285 -4.64 -1.53 -3.33
C LEU A 285 -5.87 -0.85 -3.93
N GLY A 286 -5.74 0.44 -4.27
CA GLY A 286 -6.81 1.21 -4.90
C GLY A 286 -7.99 1.55 -3.99
N GLU A 287 -7.95 1.21 -2.71
CA GLU A 287 -9.02 1.49 -1.76
C GLU A 287 -9.36 2.99 -1.71
N GLY A 288 -10.63 3.34 -1.94
CA GLY A 288 -11.12 4.73 -1.97
C GLY A 288 -10.75 5.51 -3.25
N ILE A 289 -10.19 4.88 -4.28
CA ILE A 289 -10.04 5.49 -5.61
C ILE A 289 -11.29 5.17 -6.43
N GLU A 290 -12.01 6.19 -6.87
CA GLU A 290 -13.09 6.01 -7.84
C GLU A 290 -12.48 5.57 -9.19
N LYS A 291 -12.70 4.32 -9.56
CA LYS A 291 -12.41 3.86 -10.91
C LYS A 291 -13.50 4.43 -11.82
N GLN A 292 -13.12 5.25 -12.79
CA GLN A 292 -14.02 5.51 -13.90
C GLN A 292 -14.19 4.16 -14.63
N GLU A 293 -15.37 3.57 -14.53
CA GLU A 293 -15.76 2.48 -15.43
C GLU A 293 -15.83 3.07 -16.83
N THR A 294 -14.75 2.93 -17.59
CA THR A 294 -14.79 3.21 -19.01
C THR A 294 -15.64 2.12 -19.64
N ASP A 295 -16.83 2.48 -20.08
CA ASP A 295 -17.65 1.59 -20.90
C ASP A 295 -16.93 1.41 -22.24
N PHE A 296 -16.10 0.37 -22.31
CA PHE A 296 -15.33 0.04 -23.51
C PHE A 296 -16.23 -0.12 -24.75
N ALA A 297 -17.48 -0.56 -24.56
CA ALA A 297 -18.46 -0.64 -25.63
C ALA A 297 -18.88 0.76 -26.13
N ALA A 298 -19.03 1.73 -25.21
CA ALA A 298 -19.31 3.13 -25.54
C ALA A 298 -18.11 3.81 -26.21
N GLU A 299 -16.88 3.55 -25.77
CA GLU A 299 -15.66 4.07 -26.40
C GLU A 299 -15.48 3.53 -27.84
N VAL A 300 -15.69 2.22 -28.02
CA VAL A 300 -15.63 1.60 -29.36
C VAL A 300 -16.73 2.15 -30.26
N ALA A 301 -17.96 2.32 -29.75
CA ALA A 301 -19.07 2.90 -30.50
C ALA A 301 -18.80 4.37 -30.88
N ALA A 302 -18.23 5.17 -29.98
CA ALA A 302 -17.82 6.55 -30.25
C ALA A 302 -16.69 6.61 -31.29
N ALA A 303 -15.72 5.72 -31.24
CA ALA A 303 -14.65 5.63 -32.23
C ALA A 303 -15.14 5.13 -33.60
N ALA A 304 -16.11 4.21 -33.63
CA ALA A 304 -16.70 3.69 -34.86
C ALA A 304 -17.69 4.68 -35.52
N GLY A 305 -18.30 5.58 -34.75
CA GLY A 305 -19.24 6.61 -35.28
C GLY A 305 -18.57 7.89 -35.78
N GLN A 306 -17.24 7.96 -35.81
CA GLN A 306 -16.47 9.09 -36.34
C GLN A 306 -15.94 8.84 -37.78
N THR A 307 -16.50 7.88 -38.49
CA THR A 307 -16.25 7.67 -39.94
C THR A 307 -17.38 8.21 -40.79
#